data_df11491915ef2e048d78f4dafeebd058
#
_entry.id   df11491915ef2e048d78f4dafeebd058
#
_cell.length_a   1.000
_cell.length_b   1.000
_cell.length_c   1.000
_cell.angle_alpha   90.00
_cell.angle_beta   90.00
_cell.angle_gamma   90.00
#
_symmetry.space_group_name_H-M   'P 1'
#
loop_
_entity.id
_entity.type
_entity.pdbx_description
1 polymer ?
#
loop_
_entity_poly.entity_id
_entity_poly.type
_entity_poly.pdbx_seq_one_letter_code
_entity_poly.pdbx_strand_id
1 'polypeptide(L)'
;RRIYICLFCVAKRLLGNAPSPFDLHFPMQAAHPFGTLFILYTTKRERGSFMNAELTFLQFLQSLHSPMLDGSMCFITRLGDSGILWVTLTAVLLVFRKTRRVGCVLAAALLIDAVLCNLLLKPLVARIRPCDILTEVQLLIPRPDDFSFPSGHTAASFASVTALWLAGKKQWAMAALPVGVLIAFSRMYLCVHYPTDILGGVILGAACGWAGAWLVKKAERRMAIPRS
;
A
#
# COMPACT_ATOMS: atom_id res chain seq x y z
N ARG A 1 -0.58 11.60 -12.73
CA ARG A 1 -1.74 12.38 -12.21
C ARG A 1 -3.04 12.20 -13.04
N ARG A 2 -3.00 11.98 -14.37
CA ARG A 2 -4.23 11.95 -15.20
C ARG A 2 -4.94 10.59 -15.32
N ILE A 3 -4.29 9.47 -15.12
CA ILE A 3 -4.91 8.13 -15.29
C ILE A 3 -5.69 7.69 -14.05
N TYR A 4 -5.21 8.01 -12.83
CA TYR A 4 -5.96 7.74 -11.59
C TYR A 4 -7.17 8.66 -11.40
N ILE A 5 -7.10 9.89 -11.92
CA ILE A 5 -8.23 10.83 -11.93
C ILE A 5 -9.39 10.27 -12.78
N CYS A 6 -9.10 9.55 -13.86
CA CYS A 6 -10.15 9.01 -14.76
C CYS A 6 -10.96 7.87 -14.10
N LEU A 7 -10.31 6.95 -13.37
CA LEU A 7 -11.00 5.87 -12.66
C LEU A 7 -11.80 6.37 -11.45
N PHE A 8 -11.29 7.37 -10.74
CA PHE A 8 -11.99 8.00 -9.61
C PHE A 8 -13.18 8.86 -10.09
N CYS A 9 -13.03 9.58 -11.22
CA CYS A 9 -14.14 10.33 -11.83
C CYS A 9 -15.25 9.42 -12.40
N VAL A 10 -14.89 8.26 -12.93
CA VAL A 10 -15.89 7.28 -13.41
C VAL A 10 -16.66 6.67 -12.23
N ALA A 11 -15.99 6.33 -11.14
CA ALA A 11 -16.64 5.85 -9.92
C ALA A 11 -17.55 6.92 -9.28
N LYS A 12 -17.14 8.19 -9.29
CA LYS A 12 -17.93 9.31 -8.76
C LYS A 12 -19.16 9.63 -9.63
N ARG A 13 -19.10 9.34 -10.93
CA ARG A 13 -20.24 9.52 -11.86
C ARG A 13 -21.29 8.40 -11.77
N LEU A 14 -20.89 7.22 -11.32
CA LEU A 14 -21.79 6.06 -11.16
C LEU A 14 -22.49 6.02 -9.79
N LEU A 15 -21.97 6.71 -8.77
CA LEU A 15 -22.48 6.65 -7.39
C LEU A 15 -23.30 7.89 -6.96
N GLY A 16 -23.58 8.83 -7.87
CA GLY A 16 -24.39 10.01 -7.57
C GLY A 16 -23.73 10.98 -6.58
N ASN A 17 -24.21 12.21 -6.52
CA ASN A 17 -23.71 13.32 -5.68
C ASN A 17 -23.71 12.96 -4.18
N ALA A 18 -22.70 12.26 -3.70
CA ALA A 18 -22.40 12.21 -2.28
C ALA A 18 -21.53 13.42 -1.91
N PRO A 19 -21.81 14.14 -0.80
CA PRO A 19 -21.02 15.28 -0.36
C PRO A 19 -19.58 14.85 -0.07
N SER A 20 -18.63 15.74 -0.32
CA SER A 20 -17.22 15.54 0.00
C SER A 20 -17.07 15.21 1.48
N PRO A 21 -16.23 14.24 1.87
CA PRO A 21 -15.99 13.93 3.28
C PRO A 21 -15.38 15.10 4.08
N PHE A 22 -15.00 16.19 3.42
CA PHE A 22 -14.44 17.40 4.05
C PHE A 22 -15.48 18.47 4.45
N ASP A 23 -16.75 18.34 4.03
CA ASP A 23 -17.80 19.34 4.35
C ASP A 23 -18.61 18.98 5.60
N LEU A 24 -18.29 17.88 6.25
CA LEU A 24 -18.94 17.48 7.49
C LEU A 24 -18.04 17.75 8.68
N HIS A 25 -18.35 18.79 9.43
CA HIS A 25 -18.00 18.89 10.85
C HIS A 25 -18.64 17.69 11.57
N PHE A 26 -17.92 16.57 11.62
CA PHE A 26 -18.37 15.42 12.38
C PHE A 26 -18.11 15.64 13.86
N PRO A 27 -19.15 15.64 14.70
CA PRO A 27 -18.95 15.36 16.11
C PRO A 27 -18.41 13.93 16.23
N MET A 28 -17.44 13.73 17.09
CA MET A 28 -16.59 12.56 17.31
C MET A 28 -17.36 11.30 17.81
N GLN A 29 -18.57 11.00 17.28
CA GLN A 29 -19.43 9.90 17.73
C GLN A 29 -20.36 9.33 16.65
N ALA A 30 -19.81 8.92 15.51
CA ALA A 30 -20.59 8.05 14.61
C ALA A 30 -19.77 6.81 14.25
N ALA A 31 -19.91 5.76 15.01
CA ALA A 31 -19.36 4.44 14.72
C ALA A 31 -20.04 3.85 13.48
N HIS A 32 -19.31 3.67 12.38
CA HIS A 32 -19.76 2.86 11.25
C HIS A 32 -19.91 1.39 11.69
N PRO A 33 -21.02 0.69 11.38
CA PRO A 33 -21.32 -0.66 11.90
C PRO A 33 -20.34 -1.75 11.46
N PHE A 34 -19.51 -1.53 10.45
CA PHE A 34 -18.51 -2.49 9.97
C PHE A 34 -17.11 -2.32 10.57
N GLY A 35 -16.80 -1.16 11.19
CA GLY A 35 -15.56 -0.96 11.95
C GLY A 35 -15.54 -1.74 13.26
N THR A 36 -16.68 -2.26 13.69
CA THR A 36 -16.87 -2.89 15.02
C THR A 36 -16.25 -4.29 15.10
N LEU A 37 -16.07 -5.01 14.00
CA LEU A 37 -15.63 -6.41 14.05
C LEU A 37 -14.12 -6.55 14.34
N PHE A 38 -13.28 -5.62 13.88
CA PHE A 38 -11.86 -5.60 14.24
C PHE A 38 -11.60 -4.91 15.59
N ILE A 39 -12.57 -4.13 16.05
CA ILE A 39 -12.54 -3.33 17.28
C ILE A 39 -12.86 -4.19 18.53
N LEU A 40 -13.52 -5.33 18.40
CA LEU A 40 -13.99 -6.13 19.54
C LEU A 40 -12.90 -6.99 20.22
N TYR A 41 -11.69 -7.09 19.68
CA TYR A 41 -10.68 -8.02 20.22
C TYR A 41 -9.66 -7.44 21.20
N THR A 42 -9.61 -6.13 21.39
CA THR A 42 -8.75 -5.53 22.42
C THR A 42 -9.51 -4.59 23.32
N THR A 43 -9.31 -4.68 24.64
CA THR A 43 -9.93 -3.77 25.60
C THR A 43 -9.52 -2.33 25.32
N LYS A 44 -10.38 -1.35 25.64
CA LYS A 44 -10.12 0.08 25.42
C LYS A 44 -8.77 0.55 26.01
N ARG A 45 -8.32 -0.10 27.08
CA ARG A 45 -7.05 0.17 27.77
C ARG A 45 -5.84 -0.33 26.98
N GLU A 46 -5.90 -1.51 26.40
CA GLU A 46 -4.82 -2.12 25.61
C GLU A 46 -4.64 -1.41 24.26
N ARG A 47 -5.74 -0.99 23.63
CA ARG A 47 -5.71 -0.20 22.39
C ARG A 47 -5.01 1.15 22.59
N GLY A 48 -5.31 1.85 23.68
CA GLY A 48 -4.63 3.11 24.00
C GLY A 48 -3.13 2.91 24.24
N SER A 49 -2.74 1.86 24.95
CA SER A 49 -1.34 1.53 25.21
C SER A 49 -0.57 1.16 23.95
N PHE A 50 -1.15 0.34 23.08
CA PHE A 50 -0.52 -0.08 21.84
C PHE A 50 -0.37 1.08 20.83
N MET A 51 -1.41 1.89 20.66
CA MET A 51 -1.34 3.08 19.81
C MET A 51 -0.31 4.09 20.33
N ASN A 52 -0.20 4.26 21.65
CA ASN A 52 0.82 5.12 22.25
C ASN A 52 2.23 4.59 21.95
N ALA A 53 2.46 3.27 22.00
CA ALA A 53 3.76 2.69 21.66
C ALA A 53 4.14 2.94 20.19
N GLU A 54 3.20 2.81 19.25
CA GLU A 54 3.44 3.13 17.84
C GLU A 54 3.77 4.63 17.65
N LEU A 55 3.01 5.52 18.29
CA LEU A 55 3.26 6.97 18.22
C LEU A 55 4.62 7.33 18.84
N THR A 56 4.96 6.75 20.00
CA THR A 56 6.28 6.95 20.63
C THR A 56 7.41 6.50 19.72
N PHE A 57 7.26 5.36 19.06
CA PHE A 57 8.24 4.89 18.07
C PHE A 57 8.37 5.86 16.89
N LEU A 58 7.26 6.40 16.38
CA LEU A 58 7.31 7.39 15.30
C LEU A 58 7.94 8.71 15.76
N GLN A 59 7.66 9.18 16.98
CA GLN A 59 8.31 10.35 17.56
C GLN A 59 9.83 10.13 17.71
N PHE A 60 10.25 8.92 18.10
CA PHE A 60 11.67 8.57 18.11
C PHE A 60 12.26 8.68 16.69
N LEU A 61 11.59 8.20 15.64
CA LEU A 61 12.08 8.36 14.27
C LEU A 61 12.17 9.84 13.87
N GLN A 62 11.25 10.70 14.34
CA GLN A 62 11.31 12.14 14.08
C GLN A 62 12.55 12.77 14.74
N SER A 63 13.00 12.29 15.89
CA SER A 63 14.22 12.78 16.54
C SER A 63 15.52 12.50 15.78
N LEU A 64 15.46 11.57 14.80
CA LEU A 64 16.59 11.21 13.92
C LEU A 64 16.66 12.07 12.65
N HIS A 65 15.74 13.01 12.48
CA HIS A 65 15.69 13.86 11.30
C HIS A 65 16.99 14.67 11.14
N SER A 66 17.49 14.67 9.90
CA SER A 66 18.63 15.46 9.49
C SER A 66 18.52 15.74 7.99
N PRO A 67 19.10 16.86 7.47
CA PRO A 67 18.93 17.21 6.06
C PRO A 67 19.31 16.11 5.08
N MET A 68 20.35 15.32 5.40
CA MET A 68 20.82 14.22 4.57
C MET A 68 19.82 13.02 4.59
N LEU A 69 19.35 12.62 5.77
CA LEU A 69 18.37 11.54 5.91
C LEU A 69 17.01 11.95 5.31
N ASP A 70 16.57 13.17 5.56
CA ASP A 70 15.31 13.71 5.06
C ASP A 70 15.28 13.69 3.52
N GLY A 71 16.33 14.19 2.88
CA GLY A 71 16.46 14.14 1.43
C GLY A 71 16.46 12.70 0.89
N SER A 72 17.19 11.81 1.55
CA SER A 72 17.26 10.39 1.17
C SER A 72 15.89 9.70 1.31
N MET A 73 15.19 9.89 2.43
CA MET A 73 13.87 9.27 2.67
C MET A 73 12.79 9.85 1.76
N CYS A 74 12.85 11.16 1.45
CA CYS A 74 11.98 11.78 0.45
C CYS A 74 12.24 11.24 -0.96
N PHE A 75 13.48 10.96 -1.33
CA PHE A 75 13.82 10.34 -2.62
C PHE A 75 13.30 8.89 -2.67
N ILE A 76 13.59 8.09 -1.64
CA ILE A 76 13.19 6.68 -1.56
C ILE A 76 11.66 6.54 -1.62
N THR A 77 10.92 7.36 -0.87
CA THR A 77 9.45 7.28 -0.87
C THR A 77 8.85 7.58 -2.25
N ARG A 78 9.45 8.51 -3.02
CA ARG A 78 9.01 8.84 -4.38
C ARG A 78 9.07 7.65 -5.35
N LEU A 79 10.00 6.72 -5.15
CA LEU A 79 10.05 5.48 -5.93
C LEU A 79 8.79 4.62 -5.74
N GLY A 80 8.16 4.74 -4.59
CA GLY A 80 6.91 4.05 -4.26
C GLY A 80 5.64 4.82 -4.63
N ASP A 81 5.73 6.11 -4.99
CA ASP A 81 4.56 6.93 -5.31
C ASP A 81 3.78 6.34 -6.49
N SER A 82 2.49 6.08 -6.27
CA SER A 82 1.63 5.39 -7.25
C SER A 82 2.20 4.05 -7.74
N GLY A 83 3.14 3.45 -7.01
CA GLY A 83 3.83 2.23 -7.41
C GLY A 83 4.72 2.40 -8.65
N ILE A 84 5.19 3.62 -8.96
CA ILE A 84 5.84 3.96 -10.23
C ILE A 84 7.03 3.05 -10.56
N LEU A 85 7.86 2.73 -9.57
CA LEU A 85 8.99 1.81 -9.74
C LEU A 85 8.51 0.44 -10.25
N TRP A 86 7.51 -0.13 -9.59
CA TRP A 86 7.01 -1.47 -9.85
C TRP A 86 6.19 -1.53 -11.14
N VAL A 87 5.41 -0.50 -11.42
CA VAL A 87 4.65 -0.35 -12.67
C VAL A 87 5.61 -0.21 -13.86
N THR A 88 6.66 0.59 -13.73
CA THR A 88 7.69 0.75 -14.76
C THR A 88 8.43 -0.57 -15.00
N LEU A 89 8.85 -1.26 -13.93
CA LEU A 89 9.45 -2.59 -14.04
C LEU A 89 8.52 -3.56 -14.76
N THR A 90 7.25 -3.57 -14.39
CA THR A 90 6.23 -4.41 -15.03
C THR A 90 6.11 -4.12 -16.52
N ALA A 91 6.02 -2.84 -16.90
CA ALA A 91 5.94 -2.41 -18.29
C ALA A 91 7.16 -2.87 -19.10
N VAL A 92 8.37 -2.67 -18.58
CA VAL A 92 9.61 -3.14 -19.21
C VAL A 92 9.59 -4.66 -19.41
N LEU A 93 9.19 -5.43 -18.39
CA LEU A 93 9.16 -6.89 -18.48
C LEU A 93 8.11 -7.39 -19.48
N LEU A 94 7.02 -6.67 -19.69
CA LEU A 94 5.98 -7.01 -20.67
C LEU A 94 6.44 -6.80 -22.13
N VAL A 95 7.30 -5.82 -22.39
CA VAL A 95 7.81 -5.51 -23.72
C VAL A 95 8.63 -6.67 -24.27
N PHE A 96 9.53 -7.25 -23.47
CA PHE A 96 10.44 -8.28 -23.94
C PHE A 96 9.81 -9.68 -23.86
N ARG A 97 9.80 -10.41 -24.99
CA ARG A 97 9.21 -11.76 -25.06
C ARG A 97 9.75 -12.74 -24.01
N LYS A 98 11.05 -12.66 -23.69
CA LYS A 98 11.72 -13.55 -22.70
C LYS A 98 11.26 -13.33 -21.26
N THR A 99 10.78 -12.14 -20.93
CA THR A 99 10.37 -11.75 -19.56
C THR A 99 8.86 -11.50 -19.44
N ARG A 100 8.14 -11.54 -20.56
CA ARG A 100 6.70 -11.21 -20.60
C ARG A 100 5.86 -11.99 -19.59
N ARG A 101 6.15 -13.27 -19.39
CA ARG A 101 5.48 -14.08 -18.37
C ARG A 101 5.64 -13.50 -16.97
N VAL A 102 6.85 -13.08 -16.61
CA VAL A 102 7.14 -12.43 -15.33
C VAL A 102 6.38 -11.10 -15.22
N GLY A 103 6.38 -10.30 -16.30
CA GLY A 103 5.60 -9.07 -16.38
C GLY A 103 4.09 -9.30 -16.18
N CYS A 104 3.52 -10.37 -16.73
CA CYS A 104 2.12 -10.72 -16.50
C CYS A 104 1.84 -11.06 -15.03
N VAL A 105 2.77 -11.77 -14.36
CA VAL A 105 2.63 -12.09 -12.93
C VAL A 105 2.67 -10.83 -12.08
N LEU A 106 3.61 -9.91 -12.37
CA LEU A 106 3.69 -8.62 -11.68
C LEU A 106 2.43 -7.78 -11.92
N ALA A 107 1.98 -7.69 -13.17
CA ALA A 107 0.77 -6.93 -13.52
C ALA A 107 -0.44 -7.45 -12.76
N ALA A 108 -0.65 -8.76 -12.73
CA ALA A 108 -1.75 -9.37 -11.98
C ALA A 108 -1.65 -9.08 -10.48
N ALA A 109 -0.44 -9.21 -9.88
CA ALA A 109 -0.21 -8.95 -8.48
C ALA A 109 -0.51 -7.49 -8.10
N LEU A 110 0.00 -6.51 -8.89
CA LEU A 110 -0.21 -5.10 -8.66
C LEU A 110 -1.66 -4.66 -8.87
N LEU A 111 -2.38 -5.25 -9.83
CA LEU A 111 -3.80 -4.98 -10.04
C LEU A 111 -4.64 -5.48 -8.87
N ILE A 112 -4.38 -6.69 -8.39
CA ILE A 112 -5.05 -7.24 -7.21
C ILE A 112 -4.76 -6.36 -5.99
N ASP A 113 -3.49 -5.96 -5.79
CA ASP A 113 -3.10 -5.08 -4.70
C ASP A 113 -3.81 -3.73 -4.78
N ALA A 114 -3.84 -3.09 -5.95
CA ALA A 114 -4.51 -1.81 -6.14
C ALA A 114 -6.00 -1.86 -5.77
N VAL A 115 -6.69 -2.95 -6.13
CA VAL A 115 -8.11 -3.15 -5.78
C VAL A 115 -8.26 -3.43 -4.29
N LEU A 116 -7.55 -4.41 -3.75
CA LEU A 116 -7.72 -4.81 -2.35
C LEU A 116 -7.26 -3.73 -1.37
N CYS A 117 -6.11 -3.10 -1.62
CA CYS A 117 -5.57 -2.07 -0.74
C CYS A 117 -6.41 -0.79 -0.80
N ASN A 118 -6.58 -0.21 -2.00
CA ASN A 118 -7.10 1.15 -2.10
C ASN A 118 -8.63 1.22 -2.19
N LEU A 119 -9.29 0.23 -2.84
CA LEU A 119 -10.74 0.27 -3.01
C LEU A 119 -11.50 -0.47 -1.91
N LEU A 120 -10.88 -1.45 -1.26
CA LEU A 120 -11.55 -2.26 -0.24
C LEU A 120 -11.02 -1.97 1.17
N LEU A 121 -9.75 -2.23 1.46
CA LEU A 121 -9.25 -2.21 2.84
C LEU A 121 -9.13 -0.81 3.42
N LYS A 122 -8.64 0.18 2.66
CA LYS A 122 -8.53 1.54 3.16
C LYS A 122 -9.88 2.13 3.60
N PRO A 123 -10.93 2.13 2.77
CA PRO A 123 -12.23 2.65 3.20
C PRO A 123 -12.90 1.78 4.27
N LEU A 124 -12.65 0.46 4.28
CA LEU A 124 -13.22 -0.44 5.27
C LEU A 124 -12.65 -0.22 6.68
N VAL A 125 -11.34 -0.05 6.79
CA VAL A 125 -10.65 0.16 8.08
C VAL A 125 -10.70 1.62 8.51
N ALA A 126 -10.64 2.55 7.57
CA ALA A 126 -10.71 4.01 7.75
C ALA A 126 -9.79 4.55 8.87
N ARG A 127 -8.56 4.00 8.99
CA ARG A 127 -7.60 4.37 10.03
C ARG A 127 -7.04 5.77 9.78
N ILE A 128 -7.10 6.64 10.78
CA ILE A 128 -6.50 7.97 10.77
C ILE A 128 -4.97 7.84 10.74
N ARG A 129 -4.29 8.72 10.01
CA ARG A 129 -2.83 8.71 9.88
C ARG A 129 -2.14 9.26 11.12
N PRO A 130 -0.87 8.82 11.40
CA PRO A 130 -0.11 9.35 12.54
C PRO A 130 0.12 10.86 12.44
N CYS A 131 0.37 11.39 11.25
CA CYS A 131 0.55 12.84 11.02
C CYS A 131 -0.72 13.67 11.29
N ASP A 132 -1.88 13.04 11.37
CA ASP A 132 -3.14 13.71 11.71
C ASP A 132 -3.37 13.76 13.22
N ILE A 133 -2.68 12.90 13.96
CA ILE A 133 -2.69 12.86 15.44
C ILE A 133 -1.52 13.66 15.98
N LEU A 134 -0.33 13.52 15.40
CA LEU A 134 0.87 14.26 15.77
C LEU A 134 0.94 15.58 14.97
N THR A 135 0.09 16.54 15.30
CA THR A 135 -0.05 17.81 14.57
C THR A 135 1.19 18.70 14.60
N GLU A 136 2.12 18.45 15.54
CA GLU A 136 3.37 19.20 15.67
C GLU A 136 4.46 18.71 14.70
N VAL A 137 4.25 17.56 14.03
CA VAL A 137 5.22 17.02 13.08
C VAL A 137 5.18 17.80 11.78
N GLN A 138 6.31 18.39 11.40
CA GLN A 138 6.47 19.01 10.09
C GLN A 138 6.64 17.94 9.02
N LEU A 139 5.66 17.78 8.14
CA LEU A 139 5.71 16.82 7.05
C LEU A 139 6.70 17.27 5.97
N LEU A 140 7.59 16.36 5.57
CA LEU A 140 8.56 16.56 4.49
C LEU A 140 7.98 16.25 3.10
N ILE A 141 6.78 15.69 3.04
CA ILE A 141 6.05 15.36 1.81
C ILE A 141 4.61 15.88 1.90
N PRO A 142 3.92 16.07 0.78
CA PRO A 142 2.51 16.41 0.80
C PRO A 142 1.70 15.41 1.62
N ARG A 143 0.76 15.94 2.42
CA ARG A 143 -0.14 15.10 3.23
C ARG A 143 -0.96 14.19 2.32
N PRO A 144 -0.97 12.88 2.57
CA PRO A 144 -1.79 11.97 1.79
C PRO A 144 -3.29 12.17 2.08
N ASP A 145 -4.13 12.06 1.04
CA ASP A 145 -5.57 12.31 1.11
C ASP A 145 -6.40 11.06 1.48
N ASP A 146 -5.73 9.92 1.71
CA ASP A 146 -6.37 8.63 1.94
C ASP A 146 -6.08 8.08 3.35
N PHE A 147 -6.76 6.98 3.72
CA PHE A 147 -6.59 6.33 5.02
C PHE A 147 -5.25 5.63 5.19
N SER A 148 -4.84 5.45 6.46
CA SER A 148 -3.52 4.95 6.82
C SER A 148 -3.35 3.46 6.55
N PHE A 149 -4.33 2.62 6.89
CA PHE A 149 -4.19 1.15 6.82
C PHE A 149 -4.86 0.54 5.58
N PRO A 150 -4.19 -0.39 4.91
CA PRO A 150 -2.77 -0.73 5.01
C PRO A 150 -1.90 0.24 4.17
N SER A 151 -0.56 0.16 4.35
CA SER A 151 0.37 0.96 3.55
C SER A 151 0.45 0.47 2.11
N GLY A 152 -0.07 1.27 1.16
CA GLY A 152 -0.07 0.92 -0.26
C GLY A 152 1.33 0.87 -0.88
N HIS A 153 2.26 1.73 -0.46
CA HIS A 153 3.66 1.68 -0.87
C HIS A 153 4.32 0.35 -0.49
N THR A 154 4.06 -0.10 0.73
CA THR A 154 4.57 -1.38 1.22
C THR A 154 3.90 -2.54 0.51
N ALA A 155 2.58 -2.52 0.34
CA ALA A 155 1.83 -3.59 -0.29
C ALA A 155 2.27 -3.80 -1.74
N ALA A 156 2.36 -2.74 -2.55
CA ALA A 156 2.87 -2.82 -3.92
C ALA A 156 4.31 -3.35 -3.99
N SER A 157 5.18 -2.93 -3.06
CA SER A 157 6.56 -3.41 -3.01
C SER A 157 6.63 -4.90 -2.72
N PHE A 158 5.94 -5.37 -1.69
CA PHE A 158 5.98 -6.79 -1.32
C PHE A 158 5.16 -7.68 -2.27
N ALA A 159 4.13 -7.15 -2.95
CA ALA A 159 3.48 -7.82 -4.06
C ALA A 159 4.45 -8.09 -5.20
N SER A 160 5.26 -7.09 -5.56
CA SER A 160 6.28 -7.21 -6.61
C SER A 160 7.39 -8.18 -6.24
N VAL A 161 7.94 -8.11 -5.03
CA VAL A 161 8.96 -9.04 -4.52
C VAL A 161 8.46 -10.48 -4.56
N THR A 162 7.26 -10.72 -4.03
CA THR A 162 6.66 -12.06 -3.99
C THR A 162 6.34 -12.57 -5.40
N ALA A 163 5.81 -11.71 -6.28
CA ALA A 163 5.55 -12.04 -7.68
C ALA A 163 6.82 -12.45 -8.44
N LEU A 164 7.92 -11.69 -8.28
CA LEU A 164 9.22 -12.03 -8.87
C LEU A 164 9.75 -13.37 -8.36
N TRP A 165 9.66 -13.61 -7.05
CA TRP A 165 10.09 -14.87 -6.45
C TRP A 165 9.35 -16.06 -7.01
N LEU A 166 8.02 -15.99 -7.05
CA LEU A 166 7.15 -17.07 -7.52
C LEU A 166 7.19 -17.24 -9.05
N ALA A 167 7.55 -16.19 -9.79
CA ALA A 167 7.82 -16.29 -11.23
C ALA A 167 9.18 -16.90 -11.56
N GLY A 168 9.95 -17.36 -10.55
CA GLY A 168 11.24 -18.03 -10.70
C GLY A 168 12.44 -17.06 -10.83
N LYS A 169 12.23 -15.75 -10.63
CA LYS A 169 13.28 -14.74 -10.71
C LYS A 169 13.82 -14.37 -9.30
N LYS A 170 14.30 -15.41 -8.58
CA LYS A 170 14.73 -15.27 -7.17
C LYS A 170 15.79 -14.19 -6.96
N GLN A 171 16.79 -14.10 -7.84
CA GLN A 171 17.84 -13.06 -7.74
C GLN A 171 17.26 -11.66 -7.86
N TRP A 172 16.28 -11.46 -8.76
CA TRP A 172 15.60 -10.17 -8.91
C TRP A 172 14.73 -9.84 -7.69
N ALA A 173 14.05 -10.85 -7.14
CA ALA A 173 13.29 -10.69 -5.90
C ALA A 173 14.20 -10.30 -4.73
N MET A 174 15.38 -10.94 -4.61
CA MET A 174 16.37 -10.61 -3.58
C MET A 174 16.94 -9.19 -3.75
N ALA A 175 17.14 -8.73 -4.98
CA ALA A 175 17.56 -7.34 -5.25
C ALA A 175 16.42 -6.34 -5.00
N ALA A 176 15.18 -6.70 -5.24
CA ALA A 176 14.00 -5.86 -5.01
C ALA A 176 13.64 -5.75 -3.53
N LEU A 177 13.92 -6.77 -2.73
CA LEU A 177 13.55 -6.82 -1.31
C LEU A 177 14.10 -5.65 -0.49
N PRO A 178 15.41 -5.32 -0.53
CA PRO A 178 15.94 -4.17 0.22
C PRO A 178 15.31 -2.84 -0.23
N VAL A 179 15.00 -2.69 -1.51
CA VAL A 179 14.31 -1.50 -2.03
C VAL A 179 12.90 -1.41 -1.44
N GLY A 180 12.16 -2.53 -1.41
CA GLY A 180 10.83 -2.57 -0.80
C GLY A 180 10.86 -2.28 0.70
N VAL A 181 11.86 -2.79 1.42
CA VAL A 181 12.06 -2.52 2.86
C VAL A 181 12.38 -1.03 3.08
N LEU A 182 13.25 -0.43 2.28
CA LEU A 182 13.57 0.99 2.38
C LEU A 182 12.36 1.88 2.08
N ILE A 183 11.56 1.54 1.06
CA ILE A 183 10.31 2.23 0.77
C ILE A 183 9.34 2.11 1.98
N ALA A 184 9.19 0.92 2.55
CA ALA A 184 8.34 0.71 3.72
C ALA A 184 8.82 1.51 4.93
N PHE A 185 10.13 1.51 5.21
CA PHE A 185 10.74 2.27 6.29
C PHE A 185 10.56 3.78 6.11
N SER A 186 10.73 4.30 4.88
CA SER A 186 10.55 5.71 4.60
C SER A 186 9.15 6.22 4.98
N ARG A 187 8.11 5.36 4.91
CA ARG A 187 6.75 5.75 5.28
C ARG A 187 6.58 5.98 6.79
N MET A 188 7.30 5.23 7.62
CA MET A 188 7.34 5.45 9.07
C MET A 188 8.19 6.66 9.41
N TYR A 189 9.37 6.79 8.78
CA TYR A 189 10.25 7.95 8.96
C TYR A 189 9.54 9.27 8.65
N LEU A 190 8.74 9.30 7.59
CA LEU A 190 7.95 10.45 7.17
C LEU A 190 6.64 10.63 7.96
N CYS A 191 6.41 9.83 9.02
CA CYS A 191 5.26 9.91 9.92
C CYS A 191 3.89 9.80 9.22
N VAL A 192 3.79 9.07 8.11
CA VAL A 192 2.53 8.90 7.36
C VAL A 192 1.88 7.54 7.51
N HIS A 193 2.59 6.56 8.09
CA HIS A 193 2.07 5.22 8.41
C HIS A 193 2.61 4.71 9.74
N TYR A 194 1.78 3.93 10.44
CA TYR A 194 2.17 3.20 11.64
C TYR A 194 2.97 1.92 11.29
N PRO A 195 3.77 1.37 12.24
CA PRO A 195 4.40 0.06 12.06
C PRO A 195 3.43 -1.05 11.68
N THR A 196 2.23 -1.07 12.25
CA THR A 196 1.19 -2.06 11.90
C THR A 196 0.61 -1.86 10.51
N ASP A 197 0.57 -0.64 9.95
CA ASP A 197 0.18 -0.40 8.56
C ASP A 197 1.20 -1.00 7.59
N ILE A 198 2.49 -0.92 7.96
CA ILE A 198 3.58 -1.53 7.22
C ILE A 198 3.44 -3.06 7.26
N LEU A 199 3.24 -3.64 8.44
CA LEU A 199 3.04 -5.08 8.59
C LEU A 199 1.82 -5.57 7.79
N GLY A 200 0.70 -4.85 7.87
CA GLY A 200 -0.49 -5.11 7.06
C GLY A 200 -0.21 -5.04 5.56
N GLY A 201 0.58 -4.06 5.13
CA GLY A 201 1.04 -3.92 3.75
C GLY A 201 1.92 -5.08 3.29
N VAL A 202 2.85 -5.56 4.13
CA VAL A 202 3.68 -6.74 3.83
C VAL A 202 2.82 -7.98 3.60
N ILE A 203 1.89 -8.25 4.53
CA ILE A 203 1.01 -9.44 4.45
C ILE A 203 0.11 -9.35 3.21
N LEU A 204 -0.53 -8.21 2.99
CA LEU A 204 -1.39 -7.99 1.83
C LEU A 204 -0.61 -8.14 0.52
N GLY A 205 0.55 -7.48 0.41
CA GLY A 205 1.39 -7.54 -0.76
C GLY A 205 1.86 -8.96 -1.07
N ALA A 206 2.32 -9.71 -0.06
CA ALA A 206 2.70 -11.10 -0.23
C ALA A 206 1.53 -11.95 -0.74
N ALA A 207 0.33 -11.77 -0.19
CA ALA A 207 -0.88 -12.47 -0.64
C ALA A 207 -1.25 -12.10 -2.09
N CYS A 208 -1.16 -10.81 -2.47
CA CYS A 208 -1.41 -10.34 -3.83
C CYS A 208 -0.39 -10.90 -4.83
N GLY A 209 0.89 -10.94 -4.45
CA GLY A 209 1.95 -11.55 -5.27
C GLY A 209 1.71 -13.03 -5.51
N TRP A 210 1.31 -13.76 -4.46
CA TRP A 210 0.94 -15.18 -4.57
C TRP A 210 -0.28 -15.36 -5.46
N ALA A 211 -1.34 -14.58 -5.26
CA ALA A 211 -2.56 -14.66 -6.06
C ALA A 211 -2.32 -14.35 -7.53
N GLY A 212 -1.51 -13.34 -7.85
CA GLY A 212 -1.11 -12.99 -9.21
C GLY A 212 -0.36 -14.13 -9.90
N ALA A 213 0.62 -14.75 -9.21
CA ALA A 213 1.35 -15.90 -9.72
C ALA A 213 0.45 -17.12 -9.96
N TRP A 214 -0.47 -17.36 -9.03
CA TRP A 214 -1.44 -18.47 -9.16
C TRP A 214 -2.39 -18.26 -10.35
N LEU A 215 -2.94 -17.04 -10.52
CA LEU A 215 -3.84 -16.71 -11.63
C LEU A 215 -3.17 -16.90 -12.99
N VAL A 216 -1.96 -16.38 -13.17
CA VAL A 216 -1.23 -16.53 -14.43
C VAL A 216 -0.93 -18.00 -14.73
N LYS A 217 -0.45 -18.75 -13.73
CA LYS A 217 -0.21 -20.19 -13.88
C LYS A 217 -1.48 -20.97 -14.25
N LYS A 218 -2.63 -20.61 -13.65
CA LYS A 218 -3.93 -21.22 -13.97
C LYS A 218 -4.37 -20.91 -15.40
N ALA A 219 -4.17 -19.66 -15.86
CA ALA A 219 -4.49 -19.24 -17.21
C ALA A 219 -3.62 -20.00 -18.26
N GLU A 220 -2.32 -20.10 -18.00
CA GLU A 220 -1.39 -20.87 -18.85
C GLU A 220 -1.82 -22.33 -19.01
N ARG A 221 -2.21 -22.99 -17.92
CA ARG A 221 -2.69 -24.38 -17.96
C ARG A 221 -3.95 -24.54 -18.79
N ARG A 222 -4.89 -23.58 -18.71
CA ARG A 222 -6.13 -23.62 -19.49
C ARG A 222 -5.90 -23.42 -20.98
N MET A 223 -4.92 -22.60 -21.36
CA MET A 223 -4.55 -22.39 -22.77
C MET A 223 -3.77 -23.56 -23.37
N ALA A 224 -3.06 -24.32 -22.53
CA ALA A 224 -2.28 -25.48 -22.97
C ALA A 224 -3.13 -26.76 -23.15
N ILE A 225 -4.37 -26.83 -22.67
CA ILE A 225 -5.27 -27.95 -22.87
C ILE A 225 -5.91 -27.80 -24.26
N PRO A 226 -5.69 -28.75 -25.22
CA PRO A 226 -6.38 -28.73 -26.50
C PRO A 226 -7.91 -28.76 -26.26
N ARG A 227 -8.63 -27.85 -26.90
CA ARG A 227 -10.10 -27.93 -26.94
C ARG A 227 -10.45 -29.11 -27.85
N SER A 228 -10.76 -30.27 -27.27
CA SER A 228 -11.33 -31.41 -27.95
C SER A 228 -12.73 -31.09 -28.48
#